data_2895ea2abdb3d650c5dd8c89478d2c45
#
_entry.id   2895ea2abdb3d650c5dd8c89478d2c45
#
_cell.length_a   1.000
_cell.length_b   1.000
_cell.length_c   1.000
_cell.angle_alpha   90.00
_cell.angle_beta   90.00
_cell.angle_gamma   90.00
#
_symmetry.space_group_name_H-M   'P 1'
#
loop_
_entity.id
_entity.type
_entity.pdbx_description
1 polymer ?
#
loop_
_entity_poly.entity_id
_entity_poly.type
_entity_poly.pdbx_seq_one_letter_code
_entity_poly.pdbx_strand_id
1 'polypeptide(L)'
;MPVTLLGAAEIRALAADLDVTPTKKLGQNFVVDANTVRKIVHVAEVQPGDRVVEVGPGLGSLTLAILEAGASVTAVEIDHRLAERLPATAASHGVADGALTVVDADALRVTELPGDPAVLVANLPYNVSVPVLLHFLEHFPGLQRGVVMVQAEVGERLAAAPGSKTYGAPSVKAAWYGPWRLAGTVSRQVFWPVPNVDSVLVGFHRDAEPRGDEELRVRTFRIVDAAFQQRRKMLRQALSGVLGGTAAEASVVLERAGVAPTARGEELTVDDYVRIAQAAGVSAPA
;
A
#
# COMPACT_ATOMS: atom_id res chain seq x y z
N MET A 1 -15.26 19.06 22.22
CA MET A 1 -14.38 18.39 23.22
C MET A 1 -13.17 17.87 22.44
N PRO A 2 -12.00 17.70 23.06
CA PRO A 2 -10.88 17.05 22.36
C PRO A 2 -11.24 15.60 22.04
N VAL A 3 -10.75 15.10 20.89
CA VAL A 3 -10.90 13.68 20.52
C VAL A 3 -10.11 12.82 21.51
N THR A 4 -10.71 11.71 21.97
CA THR A 4 -10.06 10.74 22.86
C THR A 4 -9.78 9.44 22.11
N LEU A 5 -8.75 8.71 22.52
CA LEU A 5 -8.36 7.46 21.87
C LEU A 5 -8.91 6.24 22.63
N LEU A 6 -9.13 5.15 21.88
CA LEU A 6 -9.53 3.85 22.44
C LEU A 6 -8.41 3.23 23.29
N GLY A 7 -8.80 2.74 24.47
CA GLY A 7 -7.94 1.92 25.31
C GLY A 7 -8.09 0.42 25.02
N ALA A 8 -7.13 -0.39 25.46
CA ALA A 8 -7.13 -1.84 25.24
C ALA A 8 -8.37 -2.57 25.80
N ALA A 9 -8.90 -2.12 26.94
CA ALA A 9 -10.11 -2.71 27.53
C ALA A 9 -11.35 -2.38 26.68
N GLU A 10 -11.43 -1.17 26.18
CA GLU A 10 -12.54 -0.68 25.36
C GLU A 10 -12.57 -1.37 23.99
N ILE A 11 -11.40 -1.56 23.35
CA ILE A 11 -11.29 -2.31 22.09
C ILE A 11 -11.82 -3.74 22.25
N ARG A 12 -11.50 -4.41 23.37
CA ARG A 12 -12.02 -5.76 23.64
C ARG A 12 -13.52 -5.76 23.91
N ALA A 13 -14.03 -4.75 24.62
CA ALA A 13 -15.46 -4.60 24.88
C ALA A 13 -16.23 -4.36 23.56
N LEU A 14 -15.75 -3.46 22.71
CA LEU A 14 -16.35 -3.20 21.39
C LEU A 14 -16.35 -4.45 20.51
N ALA A 15 -15.26 -5.21 20.50
CA ALA A 15 -15.20 -6.47 19.74
C ALA A 15 -16.20 -7.50 20.27
N ALA A 16 -16.36 -7.61 21.59
CA ALA A 16 -17.33 -8.51 22.20
C ALA A 16 -18.78 -8.08 21.89
N ASP A 17 -19.09 -6.79 22.00
CA ASP A 17 -20.42 -6.23 21.69
C ASP A 17 -20.84 -6.49 20.24
N LEU A 18 -19.88 -6.51 19.32
CA LEU A 18 -20.12 -6.75 17.89
C LEU A 18 -20.04 -8.23 17.51
N ASP A 19 -19.79 -9.11 18.45
CA ASP A 19 -19.49 -10.54 18.19
C ASP A 19 -18.38 -10.70 17.12
N VAL A 20 -17.39 -9.79 17.17
CA VAL A 20 -16.22 -9.82 16.28
C VAL A 20 -15.14 -10.65 16.95
N THR A 21 -15.02 -11.91 16.51
CA THR A 21 -13.83 -12.71 16.81
C THR A 21 -12.80 -12.43 15.73
N PRO A 22 -11.64 -11.83 16.05
CA PRO A 22 -10.60 -11.56 15.06
C PRO A 22 -10.22 -12.83 14.29
N THR A 23 -10.42 -12.82 12.98
CA THR A 23 -10.20 -13.98 12.15
C THR A 23 -8.91 -13.85 11.34
N LYS A 24 -8.17 -14.95 11.23
CA LYS A 24 -7.00 -15.02 10.32
C LYS A 24 -7.39 -14.77 8.87
N LYS A 25 -8.64 -15.10 8.49
CA LYS A 25 -9.16 -14.92 7.12
C LYS A 25 -9.25 -13.45 6.71
N LEU A 26 -9.63 -12.57 7.64
CA LEU A 26 -9.69 -11.12 7.41
C LEU A 26 -8.40 -10.41 7.84
N GLY A 27 -7.41 -11.13 8.36
CA GLY A 27 -6.14 -10.55 8.77
C GLY A 27 -6.26 -9.53 9.91
N GLN A 28 -7.32 -9.62 10.72
CA GLN A 28 -7.68 -8.65 11.75
C GLN A 28 -6.71 -8.71 12.93
N ASN A 29 -5.92 -7.67 13.09
CA ASN A 29 -5.09 -7.40 14.27
C ASN A 29 -5.30 -5.93 14.66
N PHE A 30 -6.04 -5.70 15.73
CA PHE A 30 -6.36 -4.35 16.20
C PHE A 30 -5.21 -3.77 17.01
N VAL A 31 -4.82 -2.53 16.72
CA VAL A 31 -3.83 -1.81 17.52
C VAL A 31 -4.50 -1.34 18.80
N VAL A 32 -3.93 -1.74 19.95
CA VAL A 32 -4.49 -1.43 21.28
C VAL A 32 -3.66 -0.40 22.06
N ASP A 33 -2.61 0.12 21.46
CA ASP A 33 -1.70 1.08 22.09
C ASP A 33 -1.84 2.48 21.46
N ALA A 34 -2.31 3.44 22.26
CA ALA A 34 -2.52 4.82 21.84
C ALA A 34 -1.23 5.54 21.36
N ASN A 35 -0.09 5.22 21.96
CA ASN A 35 1.18 5.82 21.54
C ASN A 35 1.61 5.33 20.15
N THR A 36 1.32 4.07 19.85
CA THR A 36 1.61 3.50 18.53
C THR A 36 0.77 4.16 17.44
N VAL A 37 -0.54 4.36 17.64
CA VAL A 37 -1.37 5.02 16.62
C VAL A 37 -0.97 6.48 16.42
N ARG A 38 -0.63 7.22 17.50
CA ARG A 38 -0.08 8.58 17.37
C ARG A 38 1.26 8.60 16.63
N LYS A 39 2.13 7.60 16.89
CA LYS A 39 3.40 7.45 16.15
C LYS A 39 3.15 7.25 14.65
N ILE A 40 2.16 6.42 14.27
CA ILE A 40 1.80 6.21 12.87
C ILE A 40 1.39 7.53 12.21
N VAL A 41 0.48 8.26 12.86
CA VAL A 41 -0.03 9.57 12.39
C VAL A 41 1.11 10.59 12.25
N HIS A 42 2.02 10.65 13.23
CA HIS A 42 3.20 11.52 13.18
C HIS A 42 4.15 11.16 12.03
N VAL A 43 4.43 9.86 11.84
CA VAL A 43 5.30 9.37 10.75
C VAL A 43 4.67 9.60 9.38
N ALA A 44 3.33 9.60 9.29
CA ALA A 44 2.57 9.92 8.09
C ALA A 44 2.51 11.45 7.82
N GLU A 45 3.07 12.26 8.72
CA GLU A 45 3.09 13.72 8.61
C GLU A 45 1.68 14.32 8.43
N VAL A 46 0.68 13.71 9.10
CA VAL A 46 -0.72 14.19 9.04
C VAL A 46 -0.81 15.55 9.71
N GLN A 47 -1.40 16.51 9.01
CA GLN A 47 -1.60 17.88 9.44
C GLN A 47 -3.09 18.20 9.64
N PRO A 48 -3.43 19.18 10.48
CA PRO A 48 -4.80 19.69 10.55
C PRO A 48 -5.29 20.14 9.17
N GLY A 49 -6.49 19.68 8.81
CA GLY A 49 -7.10 19.94 7.50
C GLY A 49 -6.73 18.98 6.38
N ASP A 50 -5.85 18.02 6.62
CA ASP A 50 -5.58 16.94 5.66
C ASP A 50 -6.86 16.10 5.42
N ARG A 51 -6.98 15.61 4.19
CA ARG A 51 -7.98 14.62 3.81
C ARG A 51 -7.30 13.26 3.71
N VAL A 52 -7.58 12.41 4.68
CA VAL A 52 -6.92 11.11 4.84
C VAL A 52 -7.85 10.00 4.40
N VAL A 53 -7.36 9.06 3.62
CA VAL A 53 -8.01 7.75 3.47
C VAL A 53 -7.36 6.74 4.40
N GLU A 54 -8.20 6.04 5.16
CA GLU A 54 -7.80 4.89 5.95
C GLU A 54 -8.42 3.62 5.37
N VAL A 55 -7.62 2.58 5.20
CA VAL A 55 -8.09 1.27 4.73
C VAL A 55 -8.03 0.28 5.88
N GLY A 56 -9.19 -0.32 6.19
CA GLY A 56 -9.35 -1.23 7.30
C GLY A 56 -9.29 -0.53 8.67
N PRO A 57 -10.17 0.44 8.96
CA PRO A 57 -10.20 1.14 10.24
C PRO A 57 -10.45 0.20 11.43
N GLY A 58 -11.11 -0.93 11.17
CA GLY A 58 -11.47 -1.89 12.20
C GLY A 58 -12.35 -1.25 13.29
N LEU A 59 -11.89 -1.32 14.55
CA LEU A 59 -12.59 -0.72 15.68
C LEU A 59 -12.35 0.79 15.85
N GLY A 60 -11.49 1.42 15.01
CA GLY A 60 -11.30 2.86 14.96
C GLY A 60 -10.09 3.41 15.72
N SER A 61 -9.17 2.56 16.18
CA SER A 61 -7.99 3.03 16.94
C SER A 61 -7.15 4.05 16.15
N LEU A 62 -6.82 3.73 14.90
CA LEU A 62 -6.01 4.62 14.06
C LEU A 62 -6.86 5.78 13.52
N THR A 63 -8.13 5.52 13.17
CA THR A 63 -9.12 6.55 12.79
C THR A 63 -9.17 7.70 13.78
N LEU A 64 -9.32 7.38 15.07
CA LEU A 64 -9.40 8.39 16.13
C LEU A 64 -8.09 9.18 16.27
N ALA A 65 -6.93 8.56 16.07
CA ALA A 65 -5.66 9.26 16.13
C ALA A 65 -5.47 10.23 14.94
N ILE A 66 -5.96 9.86 13.76
CA ILE A 66 -5.95 10.74 12.58
C ILE A 66 -6.88 11.94 12.82
N LEU A 67 -8.08 11.69 13.38
CA LEU A 67 -9.04 12.73 13.71
C LEU A 67 -8.57 13.62 14.89
N GLU A 68 -7.83 13.05 15.88
CA GLU A 68 -7.16 13.80 16.95
C GLU A 68 -6.16 14.81 16.38
N ALA A 69 -5.48 14.48 15.29
CA ALA A 69 -4.55 15.36 14.60
C ALA A 69 -5.24 16.50 13.81
N GLY A 70 -6.58 16.54 13.76
CA GLY A 70 -7.35 17.59 13.09
C GLY A 70 -7.56 17.35 11.58
N ALA A 71 -7.30 16.16 11.09
CA ALA A 71 -7.60 15.75 9.73
C ALA A 71 -9.05 15.25 9.58
N SER A 72 -9.55 15.17 8.36
CA SER A 72 -10.77 14.42 8.03
C SER A 72 -10.40 13.04 7.51
N VAL A 73 -11.28 12.05 7.75
CA VAL A 73 -11.04 10.65 7.39
C VAL A 73 -12.15 10.11 6.49
N THR A 74 -11.74 9.53 5.36
CA THR A 74 -12.57 8.60 4.59
C THR A 74 -12.08 7.19 4.89
N ALA A 75 -12.85 6.42 5.63
CA ALA A 75 -12.50 5.07 6.09
C ALA A 75 -13.18 4.02 5.21
N VAL A 76 -12.40 3.10 4.62
CA VAL A 76 -12.90 1.98 3.79
C VAL A 76 -12.83 0.70 4.59
N GLU A 77 -13.98 0.08 4.90
CA GLU A 77 -14.07 -1.13 5.70
C GLU A 77 -14.93 -2.20 4.98
N ILE A 78 -14.44 -3.43 4.97
CA ILE A 78 -15.11 -4.57 4.32
C ILE A 78 -16.04 -5.33 5.29
N ASP A 79 -15.78 -5.26 6.59
CA ASP A 79 -16.66 -5.86 7.60
C ASP A 79 -17.80 -4.88 7.92
N HIS A 80 -18.99 -5.17 7.41
CA HIS A 80 -20.20 -4.35 7.58
C HIS A 80 -20.49 -3.98 9.03
N ARG A 81 -20.27 -4.90 9.99
CA ARG A 81 -20.50 -4.65 11.41
C ARG A 81 -19.56 -3.56 11.96
N LEU A 82 -18.29 -3.59 11.51
CA LEU A 82 -17.29 -2.58 11.88
C LEU A 82 -17.59 -1.24 11.20
N ALA A 83 -17.98 -1.28 9.93
CA ALA A 83 -18.34 -0.09 9.15
C ALA A 83 -19.54 0.64 9.78
N GLU A 84 -20.60 -0.08 10.15
CA GLU A 84 -21.79 0.49 10.79
C GLU A 84 -21.50 1.05 12.20
N ARG A 85 -20.60 0.41 12.95
CA ARG A 85 -20.28 0.82 14.32
C ARG A 85 -19.37 2.05 14.40
N LEU A 86 -18.47 2.21 13.46
CA LEU A 86 -17.39 3.20 13.51
C LEU A 86 -17.86 4.65 13.72
N PRO A 87 -18.96 5.14 13.06
CA PRO A 87 -19.47 6.50 13.31
C PRO A 87 -19.90 6.73 14.76
N ALA A 88 -20.58 5.76 15.36
CA ALA A 88 -21.01 5.86 16.76
C ALA A 88 -19.82 5.83 17.72
N THR A 89 -18.80 5.02 17.44
CA THR A 89 -17.54 5.01 18.19
C THR A 89 -16.85 6.38 18.10
N ALA A 90 -16.73 6.95 16.91
CA ALA A 90 -16.13 8.26 16.70
C ALA A 90 -16.88 9.37 17.45
N ALA A 91 -18.20 9.39 17.36
CA ALA A 91 -19.04 10.37 18.06
C ALA A 91 -18.89 10.29 19.60
N SER A 92 -18.83 9.08 20.18
CA SER A 92 -18.63 8.88 21.63
C SER A 92 -17.24 9.34 22.09
N HIS A 93 -16.27 9.44 21.19
CA HIS A 93 -14.91 9.91 21.42
C HIS A 93 -14.71 11.40 21.10
N GLY A 94 -15.78 12.15 20.85
CA GLY A 94 -15.72 13.60 20.68
C GLY A 94 -15.37 14.06 19.26
N VAL A 95 -15.47 13.18 18.28
CA VAL A 95 -15.28 13.54 16.86
C VAL A 95 -16.42 14.42 16.39
N ALA A 96 -16.08 15.51 15.70
CA ALA A 96 -17.06 16.45 15.15
C ALA A 96 -17.80 15.83 13.95
N ASP A 97 -19.06 16.23 13.78
CA ASP A 97 -19.86 15.83 12.64
C ASP A 97 -19.16 16.20 11.31
N GLY A 98 -19.19 15.27 10.36
CA GLY A 98 -18.60 15.46 9.03
C GLY A 98 -17.09 15.24 8.94
N ALA A 99 -16.39 15.01 10.08
CA ALA A 99 -14.95 14.72 10.05
C ALA A 99 -14.62 13.27 9.64
N LEU A 100 -15.60 12.36 9.76
CA LEU A 100 -15.47 10.95 9.36
C LEU A 100 -16.55 10.59 8.33
N THR A 101 -16.11 9.97 7.24
CA THR A 101 -16.98 9.31 6.27
C THR A 101 -16.59 7.83 6.20
N VAL A 102 -17.56 6.92 6.31
CA VAL A 102 -17.30 5.48 6.20
C VAL A 102 -17.84 4.95 4.89
N VAL A 103 -17.02 4.20 4.19
CA VAL A 103 -17.34 3.49 2.94
C VAL A 103 -17.31 2.00 3.23
N ASP A 104 -18.50 1.39 3.31
CA ASP A 104 -18.67 -0.06 3.49
C ASP A 104 -18.43 -0.76 2.15
N ALA A 105 -17.19 -1.16 1.90
CA ALA A 105 -16.77 -1.75 0.62
C ALA A 105 -15.47 -2.55 0.72
N ASP A 106 -15.27 -3.42 -0.27
CA ASP A 106 -13.99 -4.09 -0.50
C ASP A 106 -12.97 -3.09 -1.09
N ALA A 107 -11.90 -2.83 -0.36
CA ALA A 107 -10.82 -1.93 -0.78
C ALA A 107 -10.19 -2.28 -2.13
N LEU A 108 -10.25 -3.54 -2.58
CA LEU A 108 -9.78 -3.98 -3.90
C LEU A 108 -10.74 -3.62 -5.04
N ARG A 109 -11.93 -3.10 -4.74
CA ARG A 109 -12.97 -2.77 -5.72
C ARG A 109 -13.38 -1.31 -5.74
N VAL A 110 -12.94 -0.55 -4.75
CA VAL A 110 -13.24 0.88 -4.65
C VAL A 110 -12.45 1.64 -5.70
N THR A 111 -13.14 2.36 -6.58
CA THR A 111 -12.55 3.20 -7.63
C THR A 111 -12.88 4.67 -7.47
N GLU A 112 -13.76 5.02 -6.53
CA GLU A 112 -14.16 6.38 -6.21
C GLU A 112 -14.22 6.53 -4.69
N LEU A 113 -13.77 7.66 -4.17
CA LEU A 113 -13.83 8.00 -2.75
C LEU A 113 -14.36 9.41 -2.55
N PRO A 114 -15.24 9.63 -1.57
CA PRO A 114 -15.64 10.97 -1.21
C PRO A 114 -14.46 11.76 -0.63
N GLY A 115 -14.47 13.08 -0.85
CA GLY A 115 -13.53 14.00 -0.22
C GLY A 115 -12.14 14.10 -0.85
N ASP A 116 -11.85 13.42 -1.95
CA ASP A 116 -10.56 13.47 -2.68
C ASP A 116 -9.35 13.39 -1.73
N PRO A 117 -9.12 12.25 -1.05
CA PRO A 117 -8.05 12.12 -0.07
C PRO A 117 -6.68 12.32 -0.70
N ALA A 118 -5.80 13.02 0.02
CA ALA A 118 -4.43 13.29 -0.40
C ALA A 118 -3.39 12.47 0.38
N VAL A 119 -3.78 11.88 1.50
CA VAL A 119 -2.91 11.11 2.39
C VAL A 119 -3.49 9.71 2.61
N LEU A 120 -2.67 8.68 2.48
CA LEU A 120 -3.04 7.30 2.82
C LEU A 120 -2.41 6.92 4.15
N VAL A 121 -3.23 6.55 5.13
CA VAL A 121 -2.74 5.99 6.40
C VAL A 121 -3.51 4.71 6.69
N ALA A 122 -2.83 3.58 6.88
CA ALA A 122 -3.52 2.32 7.08
C ALA A 122 -2.71 1.30 7.88
N ASN A 123 -3.41 0.50 8.68
CA ASN A 123 -2.94 -0.77 9.19
C ASN A 123 -3.48 -1.88 8.28
N LEU A 124 -2.76 -2.23 7.22
CA LEU A 124 -3.27 -3.10 6.17
C LEU A 124 -3.33 -4.57 6.60
N PRO A 125 -4.41 -5.29 6.24
CA PRO A 125 -4.49 -6.73 6.44
C PRO A 125 -3.33 -7.44 5.72
N TYR A 126 -2.63 -8.33 6.42
CA TYR A 126 -1.37 -8.90 5.96
C TYR A 126 -1.46 -9.67 4.64
N ASN A 127 -2.58 -10.34 4.40
CA ASN A 127 -2.78 -11.20 3.23
C ASN A 127 -3.08 -10.43 1.93
N VAL A 128 -3.50 -9.17 2.01
CA VAL A 128 -3.91 -8.35 0.86
C VAL A 128 -3.22 -6.99 0.79
N SER A 129 -2.23 -6.74 1.66
CA SER A 129 -1.60 -5.42 1.80
C SER A 129 -1.02 -4.87 0.49
N VAL A 130 -0.24 -5.67 -0.25
CA VAL A 130 0.36 -5.22 -1.53
C VAL A 130 -0.69 -4.99 -2.62
N PRO A 131 -1.63 -5.91 -2.90
CA PRO A 131 -2.70 -5.65 -3.84
C PRO A 131 -3.53 -4.40 -3.53
N VAL A 132 -3.96 -4.23 -2.27
CA VAL A 132 -4.72 -3.05 -1.83
C VAL A 132 -3.93 -1.77 -2.04
N LEU A 133 -2.67 -1.76 -1.62
CA LEU A 133 -1.80 -0.61 -1.77
C LEU A 133 -1.64 -0.19 -3.23
N LEU A 134 -1.31 -1.14 -4.12
CA LEU A 134 -1.14 -0.86 -5.54
C LEU A 134 -2.45 -0.41 -6.19
N HIS A 135 -3.59 -0.99 -5.80
CA HIS A 135 -4.91 -0.58 -6.26
C HIS A 135 -5.21 0.88 -5.89
N PHE A 136 -4.93 1.28 -4.65
CA PHE A 136 -5.14 2.68 -4.23
C PHE A 136 -4.22 3.66 -4.96
N LEU A 137 -2.96 3.31 -5.17
CA LEU A 137 -2.02 4.14 -5.91
C LEU A 137 -2.41 4.30 -7.39
N GLU A 138 -3.04 3.29 -7.97
CA GLU A 138 -3.53 3.27 -9.34
C GLU A 138 -4.79 4.13 -9.51
N HIS A 139 -5.81 3.92 -8.66
CA HIS A 139 -7.13 4.52 -8.84
C HIS A 139 -7.27 5.90 -8.19
N PHE A 140 -6.40 6.24 -7.24
CA PHE A 140 -6.46 7.53 -6.53
C PHE A 140 -5.18 8.35 -6.76
N PRO A 141 -5.05 8.98 -7.95
CA PRO A 141 -3.87 9.79 -8.29
C PRO A 141 -3.71 11.02 -7.40
N GLY A 142 -4.76 11.44 -6.69
CA GLY A 142 -4.73 12.50 -5.68
C GLY A 142 -3.90 12.17 -4.44
N LEU A 143 -3.60 10.89 -4.17
CA LEU A 143 -2.77 10.48 -3.05
C LEU A 143 -1.31 10.91 -3.26
N GLN A 144 -0.85 11.87 -2.46
CA GLN A 144 0.48 12.47 -2.56
C GLN A 144 1.52 11.79 -1.66
N ARG A 145 1.09 11.33 -0.50
CA ARG A 145 1.94 10.66 0.49
C ARG A 145 1.15 9.68 1.33
N GLY A 146 1.85 8.85 2.06
CA GLY A 146 1.20 7.97 3.02
C GLY A 146 2.16 7.12 3.80
N VAL A 147 1.61 6.49 4.84
CA VAL A 147 2.27 5.48 5.65
C VAL A 147 1.34 4.29 5.81
N VAL A 148 1.84 3.13 5.49
CA VAL A 148 1.13 1.88 5.75
C VAL A 148 1.90 1.01 6.73
N MET A 149 1.18 0.39 7.64
CA MET A 149 1.72 -0.64 8.53
C MET A 149 1.46 -2.00 7.90
N VAL A 150 2.52 -2.77 7.70
CA VAL A 150 2.52 -4.08 7.06
C VAL A 150 3.45 -5.05 7.77
N GLN A 151 3.38 -6.34 7.44
CA GLN A 151 4.39 -7.30 7.91
C GLN A 151 5.80 -6.86 7.54
N ALA A 152 6.78 -7.13 8.40
CA ALA A 152 8.18 -6.70 8.19
C ALA A 152 8.72 -7.14 6.84
N GLU A 153 8.50 -8.40 6.43
CA GLU A 153 8.94 -8.91 5.11
C GLU A 153 8.32 -8.13 3.94
N VAL A 154 7.06 -7.74 4.04
CA VAL A 154 6.37 -6.96 3.00
C VAL A 154 6.93 -5.55 2.93
N GLY A 155 7.12 -4.90 4.07
CA GLY A 155 7.67 -3.54 4.14
C GLY A 155 9.11 -3.48 3.63
N GLU A 156 9.95 -4.42 4.03
CA GLU A 156 11.32 -4.56 3.53
C GLU A 156 11.36 -4.75 2.01
N ARG A 157 10.39 -5.49 1.46
CA ARG A 157 10.27 -5.70 0.01
C ARG A 157 9.82 -4.45 -0.72
N LEU A 158 8.83 -3.70 -0.19
CA LEU A 158 8.36 -2.45 -0.80
C LEU A 158 9.47 -1.39 -0.86
N ALA A 159 10.28 -1.29 0.20
CA ALA A 159 11.38 -0.32 0.31
C ALA A 159 12.74 -0.85 -0.19
N ALA A 160 12.78 -2.05 -0.80
CA ALA A 160 14.02 -2.68 -1.24
C ALA A 160 14.63 -1.96 -2.45
N ALA A 161 15.96 -1.83 -2.46
CA ALA A 161 16.72 -1.34 -3.59
C ALA A 161 17.09 -2.47 -4.58
N PRO A 162 17.29 -2.16 -5.88
CA PRO A 162 17.78 -3.11 -6.87
C PRO A 162 19.04 -3.83 -6.39
N GLY A 163 19.16 -5.12 -6.72
CA GLY A 163 20.28 -5.98 -6.32
C GLY A 163 20.19 -6.52 -4.89
N SER A 164 19.26 -6.06 -4.06
CA SER A 164 19.06 -6.62 -2.73
C SER A 164 18.28 -7.93 -2.77
N LYS A 165 18.47 -8.78 -1.73
CA LYS A 165 17.83 -10.09 -1.62
C LYS A 165 16.30 -10.01 -1.60
N THR A 166 15.76 -8.97 -0.98
CA THR A 166 14.32 -8.75 -0.80
C THR A 166 13.65 -8.07 -2.00
N TYR A 167 14.44 -7.50 -2.93
CA TYR A 167 13.92 -6.82 -4.11
C TYR A 167 13.09 -7.75 -5.00
N GLY A 168 11.92 -7.29 -5.45
CA GLY A 168 10.97 -8.10 -6.20
C GLY A 168 9.96 -7.26 -6.98
N ALA A 169 9.01 -7.92 -7.64
CA ALA A 169 7.96 -7.24 -8.39
C ALA A 169 7.22 -6.15 -7.56
N PRO A 170 6.85 -6.38 -6.29
CA PRO A 170 6.26 -5.32 -5.47
C PRO A 170 7.14 -4.09 -5.31
N SER A 171 8.48 -4.26 -5.19
CA SER A 171 9.43 -3.15 -5.09
C SER A 171 9.37 -2.25 -6.33
N VAL A 172 9.44 -2.87 -7.52
CA VAL A 172 9.41 -2.15 -8.79
C VAL A 172 8.06 -1.47 -9.02
N LYS A 173 6.96 -2.21 -8.77
CA LYS A 173 5.60 -1.67 -8.96
C LYS A 173 5.30 -0.51 -8.02
N ALA A 174 5.73 -0.60 -6.77
CA ALA A 174 5.60 0.50 -5.82
C ALA A 174 6.45 1.71 -6.24
N ALA A 175 7.70 1.48 -6.68
CA ALA A 175 8.60 2.54 -7.16
C ALA A 175 8.10 3.27 -8.42
N TRP A 176 7.15 2.71 -9.17
CA TRP A 176 6.47 3.41 -10.26
C TRP A 176 5.79 4.70 -9.79
N TYR A 177 5.25 4.70 -8.57
CA TYR A 177 4.50 5.83 -8.02
C TYR A 177 5.37 6.82 -7.25
N GLY A 178 6.60 6.45 -6.89
CA GLY A 178 7.53 7.30 -6.15
C GLY A 178 8.44 6.50 -5.20
N PRO A 179 9.30 7.18 -4.43
CA PRO A 179 10.21 6.54 -3.48
C PRO A 179 9.51 5.97 -2.26
N TRP A 180 9.99 4.82 -1.80
CA TRP A 180 9.54 4.12 -0.60
C TRP A 180 10.64 3.99 0.43
N ARG A 181 10.29 4.13 1.70
CA ARG A 181 11.25 3.99 2.81
C ARG A 181 10.65 3.26 4.00
N LEU A 182 11.46 2.48 4.70
CA LEU A 182 11.12 2.02 6.05
C LEU A 182 11.08 3.21 6.99
N ALA A 183 9.99 3.35 7.74
CA ALA A 183 9.71 4.52 8.57
C ALA A 183 9.60 4.17 10.07
N GLY A 184 9.85 2.92 10.42
CA GLY A 184 9.90 2.46 11.80
C GLY A 184 9.42 1.03 11.99
N THR A 185 9.72 0.48 13.15
CA THR A 185 9.27 -0.85 13.57
C THR A 185 8.10 -0.73 14.54
N VAL A 186 7.22 -1.73 14.53
CA VAL A 186 6.07 -1.83 15.43
C VAL A 186 6.07 -3.22 16.07
N SER A 187 6.16 -3.25 17.40
CA SER A 187 6.15 -4.49 18.16
C SER A 187 4.80 -5.18 18.03
N ARG A 188 4.82 -6.50 17.86
CA ARG A 188 3.60 -7.33 17.86
C ARG A 188 2.77 -7.25 19.14
N GLN A 189 3.36 -6.82 20.26
CA GLN A 189 2.68 -6.71 21.55
C GLN A 189 1.64 -5.58 21.61
N VAL A 190 1.68 -4.63 20.68
CA VAL A 190 0.70 -3.54 20.60
C VAL A 190 -0.59 -3.94 19.90
N PHE A 191 -0.69 -5.19 19.47
CA PHE A 191 -1.87 -5.72 18.77
C PHE A 191 -2.69 -6.68 19.63
N TRP A 192 -3.97 -6.73 19.34
CA TRP A 192 -4.88 -7.76 19.82
C TRP A 192 -5.72 -8.30 18.65
N PRO A 193 -5.70 -9.64 18.42
CA PRO A 193 -4.76 -10.60 18.97
C PRO A 193 -3.31 -10.32 18.58
N VAL A 194 -2.35 -10.86 19.34
CA VAL A 194 -0.92 -10.70 19.04
C VAL A 194 -0.57 -11.48 17.76
N PRO A 195 -0.04 -10.85 16.70
CA PRO A 195 0.37 -11.55 15.50
C PRO A 195 1.66 -12.36 15.71
N ASN A 196 1.91 -13.32 14.81
CA ASN A 196 3.11 -14.16 14.89
C ASN A 196 4.38 -13.49 14.34
N VAL A 197 4.23 -12.38 13.60
CA VAL A 197 5.31 -11.66 12.91
C VAL A 197 5.31 -10.19 13.32
N ASP A 198 6.47 -9.57 13.26
CA ASP A 198 6.62 -8.15 13.53
C ASP A 198 6.11 -7.33 12.34
N SER A 199 5.76 -6.08 12.62
CA SER A 199 5.28 -5.12 11.65
C SER A 199 6.26 -3.96 11.49
N VAL A 200 6.19 -3.32 10.34
CA VAL A 200 6.94 -2.10 10.04
C VAL A 200 6.02 -1.06 9.44
N LEU A 201 6.41 0.20 9.62
CA LEU A 201 5.83 1.33 8.92
C LEU A 201 6.62 1.54 7.63
N VAL A 202 5.91 1.68 6.53
CA VAL A 202 6.51 2.01 5.23
C VAL A 202 5.86 3.28 4.73
N GLY A 203 6.67 4.27 4.47
CA GLY A 203 6.23 5.56 3.95
C GLY A 203 6.54 5.72 2.48
N PHE A 204 5.68 6.44 1.77
CA PHE A 204 5.90 6.85 0.39
C PHE A 204 5.56 8.32 0.19
N HIS A 205 6.20 8.92 -0.81
CA HIS A 205 5.77 10.16 -1.44
C HIS A 205 5.59 9.89 -2.93
N ARG A 206 4.49 10.39 -3.50
CA ARG A 206 4.26 10.26 -4.94
C ARG A 206 5.19 11.21 -5.69
N ASP A 207 5.75 10.74 -6.80
CA ASP A 207 6.49 11.61 -7.71
C ASP A 207 5.56 12.71 -8.24
N ALA A 208 6.07 13.95 -8.36
CA ALA A 208 5.30 15.08 -8.87
C ALA A 208 4.84 14.87 -10.32
N GLU A 209 5.72 14.26 -11.12
CA GLU A 209 5.43 13.91 -12.50
C GLU A 209 5.24 12.40 -12.63
N PRO A 210 4.14 11.93 -13.25
CA PRO A 210 3.93 10.51 -13.50
C PRO A 210 4.98 9.98 -14.48
N ARG A 211 5.46 8.76 -14.27
CA ARG A 211 6.45 8.09 -15.14
C ARG A 211 5.93 7.80 -16.55
N GLY A 212 4.64 7.91 -16.77
CA GLY A 212 3.95 7.70 -18.04
C GLY A 212 2.45 7.54 -17.86
N ASP A 213 1.79 7.24 -18.95
CA ASP A 213 0.36 6.99 -19.00
C ASP A 213 0.00 5.57 -18.53
N GLU A 214 -1.29 5.28 -18.49
CA GLU A 214 -1.83 4.00 -18.05
C GLU A 214 -1.39 2.83 -18.96
N GLU A 215 -1.29 3.05 -20.26
CA GLU A 215 -0.84 2.02 -21.21
C GLU A 215 0.61 1.62 -20.94
N LEU A 216 1.48 2.60 -20.71
CA LEU A 216 2.89 2.36 -20.36
C LEU A 216 3.01 1.67 -18.99
N ARG A 217 2.17 2.05 -18.01
CA ARG A 217 2.14 1.41 -16.70
C ARG A 217 1.81 -0.08 -16.81
N VAL A 218 0.70 -0.40 -17.51
CA VAL A 218 0.24 -1.80 -17.69
C VAL A 218 1.32 -2.62 -18.40
N ARG A 219 1.92 -2.09 -19.45
CA ARG A 219 3.00 -2.74 -20.19
C ARG A 219 4.23 -2.97 -19.32
N THR A 220 4.63 -1.97 -18.55
CA THR A 220 5.76 -2.06 -17.61
C THR A 220 5.50 -3.14 -16.55
N PHE A 221 4.33 -3.14 -15.93
CA PHE A 221 3.98 -4.11 -14.90
C PHE A 221 3.93 -5.55 -15.44
N ARG A 222 3.45 -5.75 -16.67
CA ARG A 222 3.50 -7.06 -17.34
C ARG A 222 4.94 -7.55 -17.54
N ILE A 223 5.86 -6.67 -17.93
CA ILE A 223 7.29 -6.98 -18.08
C ILE A 223 7.92 -7.31 -16.72
N VAL A 224 7.60 -6.53 -15.69
CA VAL A 224 8.06 -6.79 -14.32
C VAL A 224 7.59 -8.16 -13.83
N ASP A 225 6.32 -8.49 -13.99
CA ASP A 225 5.78 -9.81 -13.58
C ASP A 225 6.50 -10.95 -14.30
N ALA A 226 6.70 -10.85 -15.62
CA ALA A 226 7.40 -11.86 -16.40
C ALA A 226 8.87 -12.04 -15.94
N ALA A 227 9.57 -10.94 -15.64
CA ALA A 227 10.95 -10.99 -15.16
C ALA A 227 11.06 -11.70 -13.81
N PHE A 228 10.14 -11.39 -12.86
CA PHE A 228 10.18 -11.97 -11.51
C PHE A 228 9.57 -13.37 -11.41
N GLN A 229 8.70 -13.79 -12.32
CA GLN A 229 8.26 -15.19 -12.45
C GLN A 229 9.44 -16.12 -12.76
N GLN A 230 10.46 -15.62 -13.47
CA GLN A 230 11.66 -16.35 -13.81
C GLN A 230 12.93 -15.71 -13.22
N ARG A 231 12.87 -15.28 -11.96
CA ARG A 231 13.88 -14.48 -11.25
C ARG A 231 15.34 -14.92 -11.48
N ARG A 232 15.60 -16.25 -11.60
CA ARG A 232 16.96 -16.80 -11.79
C ARG A 232 17.45 -16.82 -13.24
N LYS A 233 16.60 -16.49 -14.21
CA LYS A 233 16.95 -16.47 -15.63
C LYS A 233 17.46 -15.09 -16.05
N MET A 234 18.30 -15.07 -17.10
CA MET A 234 18.66 -13.84 -17.81
C MET A 234 17.40 -13.22 -18.44
N LEU A 235 17.36 -11.89 -18.52
CA LEU A 235 16.18 -11.16 -19.03
C LEU A 235 15.75 -11.61 -20.43
N ARG A 236 16.70 -11.86 -21.35
CA ARG A 236 16.37 -12.37 -22.70
C ARG A 236 15.55 -13.66 -22.68
N GLN A 237 15.74 -14.51 -21.66
CA GLN A 237 14.98 -15.75 -21.49
C GLN A 237 13.67 -15.49 -20.73
N ALA A 238 13.75 -14.73 -19.64
CA ALA A 238 12.60 -14.44 -18.80
C ALA A 238 11.50 -13.64 -19.54
N LEU A 239 11.92 -12.74 -20.43
CA LEU A 239 11.03 -11.85 -21.15
C LEU A 239 10.70 -12.29 -22.58
N SER A 240 11.22 -13.43 -23.07
CA SER A 240 10.96 -13.89 -24.43
C SER A 240 9.46 -13.94 -24.76
N GLY A 241 8.64 -14.46 -23.86
CA GLY A 241 7.20 -14.56 -24.07
C GLY A 241 6.44 -13.24 -24.14
N VAL A 242 7.03 -12.13 -23.69
CA VAL A 242 6.40 -10.79 -23.68
C VAL A 242 7.09 -9.79 -24.62
N LEU A 243 8.28 -10.16 -25.15
CA LEU A 243 9.11 -9.31 -26.03
C LEU A 243 9.42 -9.99 -27.38
N GLY A 244 8.44 -10.58 -28.04
CA GLY A 244 8.58 -11.09 -29.41
C GLY A 244 8.46 -12.60 -29.58
N GLY A 245 8.59 -13.40 -28.50
CA GLY A 245 8.42 -14.87 -28.55
C GLY A 245 9.74 -15.65 -28.40
N THR A 246 10.87 -15.10 -28.79
CA THR A 246 12.18 -15.74 -28.70
C THR A 246 13.18 -14.94 -27.86
N ALA A 247 14.23 -15.62 -27.36
CA ALA A 247 15.30 -14.94 -26.63
C ALA A 247 16.10 -13.96 -27.50
N ALA A 248 16.18 -14.21 -28.82
CA ALA A 248 16.85 -13.33 -29.78
C ALA A 248 16.06 -12.03 -29.97
N GLU A 249 14.76 -12.11 -30.18
CA GLU A 249 13.86 -10.93 -30.29
C GLU A 249 13.83 -10.12 -28.98
N ALA A 250 13.76 -10.79 -27.85
CA ALA A 250 13.87 -10.13 -26.55
C ALA A 250 15.21 -9.41 -26.38
N SER A 251 16.33 -9.97 -26.86
CA SER A 251 17.63 -9.31 -26.80
C SER A 251 17.64 -8.00 -27.60
N VAL A 252 17.06 -7.98 -28.81
CA VAL A 252 16.97 -6.76 -29.63
C VAL A 252 16.22 -5.63 -28.90
N VAL A 253 15.08 -5.96 -28.25
CA VAL A 253 14.31 -4.97 -27.48
C VAL A 253 15.10 -4.48 -26.26
N LEU A 254 15.75 -5.39 -25.52
CA LEU A 254 16.56 -5.04 -24.35
C LEU A 254 17.74 -4.14 -24.72
N GLU A 255 18.47 -4.46 -25.80
CA GLU A 255 19.58 -3.63 -26.29
C GLU A 255 19.09 -2.24 -26.72
N ARG A 256 17.94 -2.15 -27.41
CA ARG A 256 17.30 -0.86 -27.75
C ARG A 256 16.97 -0.05 -26.51
N ALA A 257 16.55 -0.71 -25.42
CA ALA A 257 16.27 -0.07 -24.13
C ALA A 257 17.56 0.31 -23.35
N GLY A 258 18.74 -0.03 -23.83
CA GLY A 258 20.00 0.16 -23.12
C GLY A 258 20.19 -0.79 -21.94
N VAL A 259 19.54 -1.96 -21.97
CA VAL A 259 19.60 -2.98 -20.91
C VAL A 259 20.31 -4.22 -21.42
N ALA A 260 21.28 -4.73 -20.65
CA ALA A 260 22.01 -5.95 -21.02
C ALA A 260 21.07 -7.18 -21.07
N PRO A 261 20.99 -7.93 -22.18
CA PRO A 261 20.14 -9.12 -22.27
C PRO A 261 20.50 -10.24 -21.29
N THR A 262 21.71 -10.20 -20.75
CA THR A 262 22.24 -11.15 -19.75
C THR A 262 21.96 -10.74 -18.32
N ALA A 263 21.50 -9.51 -18.06
CA ALA A 263 21.10 -9.05 -16.73
C ALA A 263 19.92 -9.87 -16.19
N ARG A 264 19.68 -9.79 -14.90
CA ARG A 264 18.53 -10.38 -14.23
C ARG A 264 17.55 -9.30 -13.80
N GLY A 265 16.26 -9.64 -13.66
CA GLY A 265 15.22 -8.69 -13.27
C GLY A 265 15.49 -7.98 -11.94
N GLU A 266 16.13 -8.66 -10.99
CA GLU A 266 16.45 -8.07 -9.68
C GLU A 266 17.55 -7.00 -9.70
N GLU A 267 18.28 -6.87 -10.81
CA GLU A 267 19.34 -5.87 -10.97
C GLU A 267 18.81 -4.53 -11.50
N LEU A 268 17.58 -4.52 -12.05
CA LEU A 268 17.00 -3.39 -12.76
C LEU A 268 16.25 -2.42 -11.83
N THR A 269 16.37 -1.14 -12.12
CA THR A 269 15.53 -0.08 -11.54
C THR A 269 14.16 -0.04 -12.23
N VAL A 270 13.19 0.69 -11.64
CA VAL A 270 11.90 0.95 -12.29
C VAL A 270 12.09 1.66 -13.63
N ASP A 271 13.05 2.58 -13.74
CA ASP A 271 13.30 3.33 -14.97
C ASP A 271 13.87 2.44 -16.09
N ASP A 272 14.65 1.40 -15.74
CA ASP A 272 15.06 0.39 -16.69
C ASP A 272 13.87 -0.37 -17.27
N TYR A 273 12.93 -0.77 -16.42
CA TYR A 273 11.69 -1.43 -16.84
C TYR A 273 10.81 -0.52 -17.71
N VAL A 274 10.73 0.77 -17.40
CA VAL A 274 10.04 1.77 -18.23
C VAL A 274 10.67 1.84 -19.63
N ARG A 275 12.01 1.95 -19.72
CA ARG A 275 12.71 1.95 -21.03
C ARG A 275 12.46 0.69 -21.84
N ILE A 276 12.42 -0.48 -21.19
CA ILE A 276 12.09 -1.75 -21.88
C ILE A 276 10.66 -1.68 -22.41
N ALA A 277 9.70 -1.19 -21.61
CA ALA A 277 8.31 -1.09 -22.02
C ALA A 277 8.09 -0.10 -23.17
N GLN A 278 8.82 1.01 -23.18
CA GLN A 278 8.83 1.99 -24.28
C GLN A 278 9.42 1.37 -25.55
N ALA A 279 10.57 0.71 -25.44
CA ALA A 279 11.21 0.04 -26.58
C ALA A 279 10.35 -1.09 -27.18
N ALA A 280 9.58 -1.81 -26.36
CA ALA A 280 8.64 -2.84 -26.80
C ALA A 280 7.42 -2.28 -27.52
N GLY A 281 7.00 -1.04 -27.23
CA GLY A 281 5.87 -0.35 -27.87
C GLY A 281 6.18 0.23 -29.24
N VAL A 282 7.45 0.35 -29.61
CA VAL A 282 7.87 0.82 -30.93
C VAL A 282 7.94 -0.40 -31.86
N SER A 283 6.97 -0.53 -32.77
CA SER A 283 7.05 -1.51 -33.87
C SER A 283 8.40 -1.36 -34.59
N ALA A 284 9.06 -2.48 -34.89
CA ALA A 284 10.25 -2.42 -35.72
C ALA A 284 9.92 -1.71 -37.04
N PRO A 285 10.77 -0.80 -37.54
CA PRO A 285 10.58 -0.29 -38.90
C PRO A 285 10.57 -1.45 -39.88
N ALA A 286 9.53 -1.50 -40.72
CA ALA A 286 9.35 -2.52 -41.77
C ALA A 286 10.54 -2.58 -42.73
#